data_fe0e769a36e27085773960108848cb04
#
_entry.id   fe0e769a36e27085773960108848cb04
#
_cell.length_a   1.000
_cell.length_b   1.000
_cell.length_c   1.000
_cell.angle_alpha   90.00
_cell.angle_beta   90.00
_cell.angle_gamma   90.00
#
_symmetry.space_group_name_H-M   'P 1'
#
loop_
_entity.id
_entity.type
_entity.pdbx_description
1 polymer ?
#
loop_
_entity_poly.entity_id
_entity_poly.type
_entity_poly.pdbx_seq_one_letter_code
_entity_poly.pdbx_strand_id
1 'polypeptide(L)'
;MFKVPANRPIAIQPLDAEGKALALMRSWFTVMPGETQSCVGCHEGQGMTPSTAPAMAARKRPSEIKQFIAPVRGYSFVRDVQPVLDQYCAGCHNPDTNADIPNLSRKNPKIWKNFPESYLNLSKFVRRSGPESNQRLLSPLEFHADTSELIQMLKKGHNGVKLDPESMSVLITWVDLNVPCIGTWKEIYPEVKYNGYERRKFFLAKYANRHDDPNVINYDGGVREFVKPGEAPKHSQPAPKAEGFPFGKEEAGRKIAAAGLPKEILVPMKDGVQMRFTLVPAGTFVMGSNSGFYDEGPAKVEKVEKPFYMGQFEVSNAQYSLFDKSHDSGFQDRLWKDHVNPGYPSNLPEQSVVRVSWNEAQDFCKWLSEKAGIEVSLPTEKQWEWAARAGSADDFWFGKVGDDFGNYENLMDFNAKKFAVSGIVRPDKFIDNMPADRHVDDGNLHAVKSGSYAPNAFGLYDMQGNVAEWTQDDYTETLGGKKVEDRKVVRGGSWRDRMKFARASLRREYRPWQKVYNVGIRLVINDAQKAAKIFKKAEALPEYKPRDTKPLPLDFQVVKR
;
A
#
# COMPACT_ATOMS: atom_id res chain seq x y z
N MET A 1 4.32 -1.79 31.95
CA MET A 1 3.67 -2.93 32.63
C MET A 1 2.20 -2.60 32.82
N PHE A 2 1.31 -3.57 32.69
CA PHE A 2 -0.14 -3.44 32.94
C PHE A 2 -0.68 -4.77 33.48
N LYS A 3 -1.80 -4.70 34.17
CA LYS A 3 -2.51 -5.89 34.68
C LYS A 3 -3.51 -6.36 33.64
N VAL A 4 -3.55 -7.65 33.36
CA VAL A 4 -4.48 -8.27 32.42
C VAL A 4 -5.35 -9.31 33.13
N PRO A 5 -6.55 -9.61 32.63
CA PRO A 5 -7.36 -10.69 33.16
C PRO A 5 -6.64 -12.04 33.02
N ALA A 6 -6.57 -12.80 34.12
CA ALA A 6 -6.00 -14.14 34.09
C ALA A 6 -6.90 -15.14 33.34
N ASN A 7 -6.31 -16.25 32.87
CA ASN A 7 -7.00 -17.36 32.21
C ASN A 7 -7.77 -16.96 30.95
N ARG A 8 -7.29 -15.97 30.22
CA ARG A 8 -7.84 -15.55 28.91
C ARG A 8 -6.75 -15.48 27.86
N PRO A 9 -7.06 -15.84 26.60
CA PRO A 9 -6.18 -15.50 25.48
C PRO A 9 -6.07 -13.98 25.33
N ILE A 10 -4.86 -13.48 25.24
CA ILE A 10 -4.54 -12.05 25.13
C ILE A 10 -3.64 -11.87 23.92
N ALA A 11 -4.00 -10.94 23.05
CA ALA A 11 -3.15 -10.44 21.99
C ALA A 11 -2.82 -8.96 22.27
N ILE A 12 -1.60 -8.54 21.97
CA ILE A 12 -1.11 -7.18 22.20
C ILE A 12 -0.73 -6.58 20.86
N GLN A 13 -1.18 -5.35 20.62
CA GLN A 13 -0.80 -4.57 19.45
C GLN A 13 -0.24 -3.22 19.92
N PRO A 14 1.02 -2.87 19.61
CA PRO A 14 1.50 -1.52 19.80
C PRO A 14 0.83 -0.60 18.78
N LEU A 15 0.34 0.55 19.23
CA LEU A 15 -0.34 1.53 18.38
C LEU A 15 0.55 2.77 18.22
N ASP A 16 0.43 3.43 17.07
CA ASP A 16 0.97 4.77 16.87
C ASP A 16 0.06 5.86 17.50
N ALA A 17 0.46 7.11 17.40
CA ALA A 17 -0.31 8.23 17.94
C ALA A 17 -1.68 8.42 17.27
N GLU A 18 -1.87 7.88 16.08
CA GLU A 18 -3.12 7.91 15.34
C GLU A 18 -4.02 6.69 15.60
N GLY A 19 -3.59 5.78 16.49
CA GLY A 19 -4.31 4.56 16.85
C GLY A 19 -4.15 3.40 15.87
N LYS A 20 -3.23 3.49 14.90
CA LYS A 20 -2.94 2.41 13.94
C LYS A 20 -1.95 1.43 14.54
N ALA A 21 -2.19 0.13 14.33
CA ALA A 21 -1.29 -0.91 14.81
C ALA A 21 0.05 -0.89 14.06
N LEU A 22 1.14 -0.73 14.81
CA LEU A 22 2.51 -0.83 14.28
C LEU A 22 2.82 -2.26 13.83
N ALA A 23 2.35 -3.24 14.60
CA ALA A 23 2.48 -4.66 14.29
C ALA A 23 1.31 -5.44 14.89
N LEU A 24 0.89 -6.49 14.20
CA LEU A 24 -0.14 -7.40 14.69
C LEU A 24 0.49 -8.59 15.39
N MET A 25 0.01 -8.90 16.59
CA MET A 25 0.27 -10.18 17.21
C MET A 25 -0.67 -11.22 16.61
N ARG A 26 -0.14 -12.17 15.84
CA ARG A 26 -0.92 -13.21 15.15
C ARG A 26 -1.15 -14.45 15.99
N SER A 27 -0.69 -14.44 17.22
CA SER A 27 -0.91 -15.46 18.23
C SER A 27 -1.50 -14.83 19.49
N TRP A 28 -1.55 -15.58 20.54
CA TRP A 28 -1.98 -15.10 21.85
C TRP A 28 -1.14 -15.76 22.93
N PHE A 29 -1.14 -15.16 24.10
CA PHE A 29 -0.65 -15.75 25.32
C PHE A 29 -1.73 -15.76 26.40
N THR A 30 -1.52 -16.51 27.45
CA THR A 30 -2.37 -16.53 28.65
C THR A 30 -1.50 -16.34 29.88
N VAL A 31 -2.06 -15.77 30.93
CA VAL A 31 -1.44 -15.67 32.24
C VAL A 31 -2.31 -16.32 33.29
N MET A 32 -1.69 -16.98 34.27
CA MET A 32 -2.36 -17.51 35.45
C MET A 32 -2.60 -16.40 36.48
N PRO A 33 -3.52 -16.59 37.44
CA PRO A 33 -3.65 -15.64 38.55
C PRO A 33 -2.34 -15.44 39.31
N GLY A 34 -1.92 -14.17 39.43
CA GLY A 34 -0.65 -13.80 40.09
C GLY A 34 0.63 -13.99 39.27
N GLU A 35 0.52 -14.54 38.07
CA GLU A 35 1.66 -14.71 37.16
C GLU A 35 2.07 -13.38 36.54
N THR A 36 3.38 -13.20 36.38
CA THR A 36 3.98 -12.11 35.62
C THR A 36 4.71 -12.68 34.42
N GLN A 37 4.33 -12.24 33.20
CA GLN A 37 5.02 -12.62 31.98
C GLN A 37 5.74 -11.42 31.36
N SER A 38 6.87 -11.71 30.69
CA SER A 38 7.63 -10.75 29.90
C SER A 38 7.59 -11.17 28.44
N CYS A 39 7.53 -10.20 27.53
CA CYS A 39 7.63 -10.45 26.10
C CYS A 39 9.09 -10.52 25.59
N VAL A 40 10.06 -10.45 26.50
CA VAL A 40 11.47 -10.62 26.19
C VAL A 40 11.77 -12.10 25.98
N GLY A 41 12.50 -12.45 24.92
CA GLY A 41 12.91 -13.83 24.62
C GLY A 41 12.02 -14.58 23.63
N CYS A 42 10.90 -13.99 23.18
CA CYS A 42 10.00 -14.67 22.23
C CYS A 42 10.35 -14.47 20.74
N HIS A 43 11.10 -13.43 20.42
CA HIS A 43 11.42 -13.04 19.04
C HIS A 43 12.92 -12.87 18.76
N GLU A 44 13.75 -13.19 19.71
CA GLU A 44 15.20 -13.22 19.51
C GLU A 44 15.60 -14.40 18.63
N GLY A 45 16.62 -14.18 17.80
CA GLY A 45 17.16 -15.23 16.94
C GLY A 45 17.79 -16.38 17.74
N GLN A 46 17.85 -17.56 17.13
CA GLN A 46 18.55 -18.71 17.73
C GLN A 46 19.99 -18.32 18.09
N GLY A 47 20.36 -18.55 19.34
CA GLY A 47 21.69 -18.20 19.84
C GLY A 47 21.82 -16.79 20.43
N MET A 48 20.77 -15.99 20.43
CA MET A 48 20.72 -14.71 21.14
C MET A 48 20.18 -14.89 22.55
N THR A 49 20.86 -14.30 23.53
CA THR A 49 20.38 -14.28 24.92
C THR A 49 19.66 -12.95 25.16
N PRO A 50 18.40 -12.97 25.64
CA PRO A 50 17.69 -11.75 25.99
C PRO A 50 18.47 -10.97 27.04
N SER A 51 18.35 -9.63 27.04
CA SER A 51 18.95 -8.78 28.07
C SER A 51 18.41 -9.14 29.45
N THR A 52 19.28 -9.39 30.38
CA THR A 52 18.95 -9.63 31.80
C THR A 52 18.68 -8.34 32.56
N ALA A 53 18.92 -7.17 31.97
CA ALA A 53 18.66 -5.89 32.60
C ALA A 53 17.17 -5.70 32.91
N PRO A 54 16.79 -5.30 34.12
CA PRO A 54 15.40 -5.04 34.45
C PRO A 54 14.81 -3.99 33.51
N ALA A 55 13.70 -4.32 32.81
CA ALA A 55 13.01 -3.36 31.97
C ALA A 55 12.58 -2.13 32.77
N MET A 56 12.75 -0.93 32.22
CA MET A 56 12.34 0.33 32.89
C MET A 56 10.85 0.30 33.27
N ALA A 57 10.03 -0.39 32.50
CA ALA A 57 8.60 -0.57 32.78
C ALA A 57 8.35 -1.37 34.09
N ALA A 58 9.26 -2.27 34.51
CA ALA A 58 9.12 -3.04 35.71
C ALA A 58 9.29 -2.18 37.00
N ARG A 59 9.89 -1.00 36.87
CA ARG A 59 10.12 -0.04 37.99
C ARG A 59 8.92 0.91 38.18
N LYS A 60 7.93 0.88 37.32
CA LYS A 60 6.72 1.74 37.37
C LYS A 60 5.52 0.94 37.86
N ARG A 61 4.56 1.63 38.46
CA ARG A 61 3.25 1.02 38.72
C ARG A 61 2.62 0.55 37.42
N PRO A 62 1.92 -0.60 37.40
CA PRO A 62 1.20 -1.04 36.22
C PRO A 62 0.22 0.03 35.74
N SER A 63 0.21 0.29 34.44
CA SER A 63 -0.79 1.15 33.83
C SER A 63 -2.16 0.49 33.88
N GLU A 64 -3.19 1.27 34.10
CA GLU A 64 -4.57 0.80 34.01
C GLU A 64 -4.97 0.63 32.55
N ILE A 65 -5.69 -0.46 32.25
CA ILE A 65 -6.27 -0.68 30.94
C ILE A 65 -7.54 0.16 30.82
N LYS A 66 -7.52 1.11 29.89
CA LYS A 66 -8.73 1.84 29.50
C LYS A 66 -9.53 1.03 28.51
N GLN A 67 -10.83 0.97 28.71
CA GLN A 67 -11.73 0.29 27.80
C GLN A 67 -11.87 1.12 26.51
N PHE A 68 -11.67 0.48 25.35
CA PHE A 68 -11.79 1.15 24.04
C PHE A 68 -13.26 1.38 23.66
N ILE A 69 -14.07 0.33 23.72
CA ILE A 69 -15.52 0.37 23.44
C ILE A 69 -16.26 -0.40 24.54
N ALA A 70 -17.29 0.20 25.11
CA ALA A 70 -18.15 -0.43 26.11
C ALA A 70 -19.41 -1.03 25.48
N PRO A 71 -19.91 -2.17 25.94
CA PRO A 71 -19.26 -3.14 26.84
C PRO A 71 -18.17 -3.95 26.15
N VAL A 72 -17.28 -4.60 26.91
CA VAL A 72 -16.27 -5.52 26.37
C VAL A 72 -16.95 -6.68 25.66
N ARG A 73 -16.68 -6.84 24.37
CA ARG A 73 -17.33 -7.83 23.50
C ARG A 73 -16.43 -8.25 22.34
N GLY A 74 -16.83 -9.32 21.65
CA GLY A 74 -16.23 -9.65 20.34
C GLY A 74 -16.55 -8.55 19.32
N TYR A 75 -15.54 -8.09 18.59
CA TYR A 75 -15.71 -7.08 17.55
C TYR A 75 -16.41 -7.69 16.34
N SER A 76 -17.43 -7.02 15.81
CA SER A 76 -18.27 -7.53 14.73
C SER A 76 -18.52 -6.43 13.69
N PHE A 77 -18.38 -6.78 12.42
CA PHE A 77 -18.67 -5.85 11.34
C PHE A 77 -20.09 -5.28 11.43
N VAL A 78 -21.08 -6.16 11.64
CA VAL A 78 -22.50 -5.74 11.63
C VAL A 78 -22.84 -4.80 12.78
N ARG A 79 -22.23 -5.00 13.96
CA ARG A 79 -22.51 -4.18 15.14
C ARG A 79 -21.61 -2.96 15.27
N ASP A 80 -20.36 -3.08 14.90
CA ASP A 80 -19.36 -2.04 15.18
C ASP A 80 -19.06 -1.19 13.95
N VAL A 81 -18.96 -1.81 12.76
CA VAL A 81 -18.56 -1.12 11.52
C VAL A 81 -19.77 -0.64 10.71
N GLN A 82 -20.79 -1.50 10.55
CA GLN A 82 -21.96 -1.14 9.73
C GLN A 82 -22.66 0.16 10.17
N PRO A 83 -22.79 0.49 11.47
CA PRO A 83 -23.35 1.78 11.88
C PRO A 83 -22.54 2.98 11.38
N VAL A 84 -21.20 2.86 11.27
CA VAL A 84 -20.35 3.90 10.68
C VAL A 84 -20.62 4.02 9.18
N LEU A 85 -20.79 2.88 8.48
CA LEU A 85 -21.15 2.89 7.07
C LEU A 85 -22.53 3.49 6.83
N ASP A 86 -23.51 3.17 7.65
CA ASP A 86 -24.86 3.75 7.57
C ASP A 86 -24.79 5.27 7.67
N GLN A 87 -23.98 5.77 8.61
CA GLN A 87 -23.87 7.19 8.89
C GLN A 87 -23.12 7.98 7.80
N TYR A 88 -22.06 7.41 7.22
CA TYR A 88 -21.16 8.19 6.36
C TYR A 88 -21.08 7.70 4.91
N CYS A 89 -21.50 6.48 4.62
CA CYS A 89 -21.23 5.85 3.32
C CYS A 89 -22.50 5.42 2.58
N ALA A 90 -23.44 4.78 3.27
CA ALA A 90 -24.58 4.10 2.67
C ALA A 90 -25.56 5.04 1.93
N GLY A 91 -25.57 6.34 2.24
CA GLY A 91 -26.39 7.30 1.51
C GLY A 91 -25.97 7.49 0.05
N CYS A 92 -24.69 7.32 -0.25
CA CYS A 92 -24.14 7.33 -1.62
C CYS A 92 -23.90 5.92 -2.15
N HIS A 93 -23.38 5.04 -1.30
CA HIS A 93 -23.01 3.66 -1.62
C HIS A 93 -24.18 2.68 -1.42
N ASN A 94 -25.22 2.83 -2.21
CA ASN A 94 -26.35 1.91 -2.25
C ASN A 94 -26.90 1.77 -3.68
N PRO A 95 -27.56 0.65 -4.03
CA PRO A 95 -28.01 0.36 -5.38
C PRO A 95 -29.05 1.36 -5.93
N ASP A 96 -29.80 2.01 -5.03
CA ASP A 96 -30.83 2.97 -5.46
C ASP A 96 -30.23 4.30 -5.88
N THR A 97 -29.07 4.65 -5.34
CA THR A 97 -28.38 5.92 -5.63
C THR A 97 -27.39 5.75 -6.79
N ASN A 98 -26.61 4.68 -6.77
CA ASN A 98 -25.62 4.39 -7.80
C ASN A 98 -25.27 2.88 -7.82
N ALA A 99 -25.66 2.18 -8.88
CA ALA A 99 -25.40 0.76 -9.04
C ALA A 99 -23.94 0.43 -9.43
N ASP A 100 -23.19 1.43 -9.93
CA ASP A 100 -21.82 1.22 -10.44
C ASP A 100 -20.75 1.27 -9.35
N ILE A 101 -21.11 1.69 -8.13
CA ILE A 101 -20.20 1.73 -7.00
C ILE A 101 -20.53 0.65 -5.97
N PRO A 102 -19.54 0.22 -5.16
CA PRO A 102 -19.77 -0.85 -4.18
C PRO A 102 -20.92 -0.54 -3.22
N ASN A 103 -21.89 -1.45 -3.10
CA ASN A 103 -22.97 -1.34 -2.13
C ASN A 103 -22.43 -1.52 -0.71
N LEU A 104 -22.56 -0.49 0.14
CA LEU A 104 -22.19 -0.50 1.55
C LEU A 104 -23.40 -0.36 2.49
N SER A 105 -24.62 -0.38 1.94
CA SER A 105 -25.86 -0.33 2.70
C SER A 105 -26.22 -1.69 3.31
N ARG A 106 -27.21 -1.71 4.21
CA ARG A 106 -27.77 -2.93 4.78
C ARG A 106 -28.68 -3.72 3.80
N LYS A 107 -28.87 -3.23 2.57
CA LYS A 107 -29.56 -3.97 1.52
C LYS A 107 -28.76 -5.20 1.13
N ASN A 108 -29.45 -6.29 0.80
CA ASN A 108 -28.82 -7.58 0.51
C ASN A 108 -27.89 -8.06 1.62
N PRO A 109 -28.41 -8.28 2.84
CA PRO A 109 -27.58 -8.53 4.01
C PRO A 109 -26.75 -9.82 3.92
N LYS A 110 -27.03 -10.70 2.95
CA LYS A 110 -26.36 -12.00 2.81
C LYS A 110 -26.12 -12.35 1.34
N ILE A 111 -24.86 -12.39 0.92
CA ILE A 111 -24.48 -12.90 -0.40
C ILE A 111 -23.86 -14.30 -0.31
N TRP A 112 -22.95 -14.51 0.62
CA TRP A 112 -22.24 -15.79 0.74
C TRP A 112 -22.23 -16.27 2.17
N LYS A 113 -22.77 -17.46 2.42
CA LYS A 113 -22.82 -18.13 3.74
C LYS A 113 -23.31 -17.22 4.83
N ASN A 114 -23.68 -16.20 5.01
CA ASN A 114 -24.03 -15.26 6.08
C ASN A 114 -23.14 -14.00 6.14
N PHE A 115 -22.22 -13.79 5.18
CA PHE A 115 -21.48 -12.53 5.12
C PHE A 115 -22.31 -11.43 4.44
N PRO A 116 -22.40 -10.24 5.04
CA PRO A 116 -23.08 -9.10 4.42
C PRO A 116 -22.38 -8.66 3.12
N GLU A 117 -23.16 -8.19 2.15
CA GLU A 117 -22.61 -7.61 0.92
C GLU A 117 -21.67 -6.44 1.21
N SER A 118 -22.08 -5.55 2.12
CA SER A 118 -21.29 -4.41 2.57
C SER A 118 -19.91 -4.81 3.12
N TYR A 119 -19.85 -5.91 3.90
CA TYR A 119 -18.59 -6.47 4.37
C TYR A 119 -17.69 -6.92 3.22
N LEU A 120 -18.25 -7.71 2.31
CA LEU A 120 -17.51 -8.25 1.17
C LEU A 120 -17.00 -7.13 0.27
N ASN A 121 -17.79 -6.09 0.07
CA ASN A 121 -17.40 -4.94 -0.73
C ASN A 121 -16.35 -4.07 -0.04
N LEU A 122 -16.49 -3.80 1.27
CA LEU A 122 -15.55 -2.95 1.98
C LEU A 122 -14.20 -3.63 2.19
N SER A 123 -14.18 -4.94 2.49
CA SER A 123 -12.97 -5.69 2.79
C SER A 123 -11.96 -5.74 1.64
N LYS A 124 -12.40 -5.51 0.40
CA LYS A 124 -11.52 -5.41 -0.79
C LYS A 124 -10.52 -4.27 -0.71
N PHE A 125 -10.88 -3.18 -0.01
CA PHE A 125 -10.06 -1.96 0.11
C PHE A 125 -9.09 -2.00 1.29
N VAL A 126 -8.93 -3.18 1.90
CA VAL A 126 -8.02 -3.39 3.03
C VAL A 126 -6.76 -4.12 2.58
N ARG A 127 -5.60 -3.62 3.01
CA ARG A 127 -4.30 -4.25 2.78
C ARG A 127 -3.95 -5.18 3.93
N ARG A 128 -3.85 -6.46 3.64
CA ARG A 128 -3.48 -7.53 4.59
C ARG A 128 -2.37 -8.37 4.00
N SER A 129 -1.63 -9.06 4.86
CA SER A 129 -0.58 -9.99 4.44
C SER A 129 -1.11 -11.29 3.80
N GLY A 130 -2.41 -11.36 3.50
CA GLY A 130 -3.09 -12.51 2.94
C GLY A 130 -3.77 -13.39 4.00
N PRO A 131 -4.58 -14.38 3.57
CA PRO A 131 -5.35 -15.25 4.46
C PRO A 131 -4.47 -16.22 5.26
N GLU A 132 -3.34 -16.60 4.72
CA GLU A 132 -2.36 -17.48 5.35
C GLU A 132 -1.33 -16.68 6.12
N SER A 133 -0.87 -17.24 7.23
CA SER A 133 0.18 -16.64 8.02
C SER A 133 1.48 -16.56 7.24
N ASN A 134 2.05 -15.38 7.11
CA ASN A 134 3.44 -15.25 6.68
C ASN A 134 4.33 -15.66 7.86
N GLN A 135 5.21 -16.62 7.71
CA GLN A 135 6.13 -17.05 8.76
C GLN A 135 7.19 -16.00 9.09
N ARG A 136 7.39 -15.06 8.18
CA ARG A 136 8.25 -13.91 8.36
C ARG A 136 7.63 -12.90 9.32
N LEU A 137 8.46 -12.31 10.15
CA LEU A 137 8.07 -11.13 10.93
C LEU A 137 7.84 -9.97 9.97
N LEU A 138 6.63 -9.41 9.98
CA LEU A 138 6.28 -8.25 9.17
C LEU A 138 6.94 -6.99 9.72
N SER A 139 7.37 -6.11 8.83
CA SER A 139 7.87 -4.78 9.22
C SER A 139 6.73 -3.94 9.82
N PRO A 140 7.03 -3.06 10.79
CA PRO A 140 6.02 -2.18 11.35
C PRO A 140 5.32 -1.35 10.27
N LEU A 141 3.99 -1.25 10.33
CA LEU A 141 3.13 -0.53 9.38
C LEU A 141 3.25 -0.97 7.91
N GLU A 142 3.76 -2.16 7.64
CA GLU A 142 3.88 -2.68 6.27
C GLU A 142 2.52 -2.95 5.63
N PHE A 143 1.54 -3.35 6.43
CA PHE A 143 0.17 -3.69 6.02
C PHE A 143 -0.86 -3.00 6.93
N HIS A 144 -2.12 -3.35 6.76
CA HIS A 144 -3.26 -2.98 7.59
C HIS A 144 -3.66 -1.50 7.43
N ALA A 145 -4.03 -0.80 8.52
CA ALA A 145 -4.66 0.51 8.41
C ALA A 145 -3.80 1.56 7.68
N ASP A 146 -2.48 1.58 7.93
CA ASP A 146 -1.61 2.62 7.36
C ASP A 146 -1.47 2.53 5.83
N THR A 147 -1.46 1.31 5.29
CA THR A 147 -1.31 1.07 3.85
C THR A 147 -2.62 0.74 3.13
N SER A 148 -3.74 0.66 3.84
CA SER A 148 -5.04 0.33 3.24
C SER A 148 -5.62 1.50 2.46
N GLU A 149 -6.06 1.22 1.23
CA GLU A 149 -6.72 2.19 0.36
C GLU A 149 -7.90 2.87 1.07
N LEU A 150 -8.71 2.12 1.81
CA LEU A 150 -9.83 2.64 2.59
C LEU A 150 -9.40 3.79 3.51
N ILE A 151 -8.40 3.56 4.35
CA ILE A 151 -7.98 4.55 5.35
C ILE A 151 -7.25 5.72 4.69
N GLN A 152 -6.37 5.45 3.71
CA GLN A 152 -5.65 6.49 2.97
C GLN A 152 -6.62 7.41 2.21
N MET A 153 -7.62 6.83 1.53
CA MET A 153 -8.65 7.59 0.80
C MET A 153 -9.48 8.48 1.72
N LEU A 154 -9.92 7.94 2.86
CA LEU A 154 -10.71 8.71 3.84
C LEU A 154 -9.89 9.87 4.44
N LYS A 155 -8.60 9.67 4.69
CA LYS A 155 -7.69 10.74 5.16
C LYS A 155 -7.49 11.85 4.12
N LYS A 156 -7.39 11.50 2.84
CA LYS A 156 -7.25 12.46 1.73
C LYS A 156 -8.54 13.23 1.41
N GLY A 157 -9.66 12.81 1.99
CA GLY A 157 -10.99 13.33 1.69
C GLY A 157 -11.66 12.58 0.54
N HIS A 158 -12.76 11.91 0.85
CA HIS A 158 -13.56 11.16 -0.11
C HIS A 158 -14.90 11.87 -0.32
N ASN A 159 -15.04 12.60 -1.43
CA ASN A 159 -16.29 13.27 -1.83
C ASN A 159 -16.93 14.12 -0.71
N GLY A 160 -16.10 14.80 0.11
CA GLY A 160 -16.57 15.64 1.22
C GLY A 160 -16.96 14.90 2.49
N VAL A 161 -16.80 13.56 2.52
CA VAL A 161 -17.03 12.75 3.72
C VAL A 161 -15.97 13.08 4.78
N LYS A 162 -16.42 13.43 5.98
CA LYS A 162 -15.57 13.65 7.15
C LYS A 162 -16.09 12.82 8.30
N LEU A 163 -15.36 11.78 8.65
CA LEU A 163 -15.66 10.96 9.82
C LEU A 163 -15.27 11.71 11.10
N ASP A 164 -16.06 11.53 12.14
CA ASP A 164 -15.62 11.89 13.48
C ASP A 164 -14.47 10.98 13.96
N PRO A 165 -13.70 11.41 14.98
CA PRO A 165 -12.54 10.63 15.45
C PRO A 165 -12.90 9.22 15.95
N GLU A 166 -14.08 9.03 16.56
CA GLU A 166 -14.52 7.71 17.03
C GLU A 166 -14.82 6.79 15.85
N SER A 167 -15.58 7.27 14.86
CA SER A 167 -15.91 6.50 13.65
C SER A 167 -14.66 6.12 12.85
N MET A 168 -13.68 7.02 12.74
CA MET A 168 -12.39 6.73 12.12
C MET A 168 -11.62 5.66 12.91
N SER A 169 -11.61 5.77 14.24
CA SER A 169 -10.98 4.78 15.13
C SER A 169 -11.63 3.40 15.02
N VAL A 170 -12.96 3.34 14.85
CA VAL A 170 -13.68 2.08 14.60
C VAL A 170 -13.19 1.41 13.31
N LEU A 171 -13.05 2.16 12.20
CA LEU A 171 -12.57 1.60 10.94
C LEU A 171 -11.11 1.17 11.02
N ILE A 172 -10.24 1.98 11.63
CA ILE A 172 -8.82 1.64 11.85
C ILE A 172 -8.72 0.35 12.66
N THR A 173 -9.45 0.26 13.78
CA THR A 173 -9.46 -0.93 14.63
C THR A 173 -9.96 -2.17 13.88
N TRP A 174 -11.02 -2.03 13.08
CA TRP A 174 -11.52 -3.13 12.26
C TRP A 174 -10.47 -3.66 11.29
N VAL A 175 -9.77 -2.76 10.61
CA VAL A 175 -8.68 -3.13 9.69
C VAL A 175 -7.54 -3.80 10.45
N ASP A 176 -7.13 -3.25 11.59
CA ASP A 176 -6.01 -3.73 12.39
C ASP A 176 -6.34 -5.00 13.19
N LEU A 177 -7.62 -5.35 13.36
CA LEU A 177 -8.06 -6.67 13.82
C LEU A 177 -8.17 -7.70 12.69
N ASN A 178 -7.64 -7.40 11.51
CA ASN A 178 -7.68 -8.25 10.31
C ASN A 178 -9.10 -8.47 9.76
N VAL A 179 -9.91 -7.43 9.79
CA VAL A 179 -11.28 -7.33 9.25
C VAL A 179 -12.25 -8.43 9.73
N PRO A 180 -12.48 -8.60 11.03
CA PRO A 180 -13.42 -9.58 11.52
C PRO A 180 -14.84 -9.27 11.04
N CYS A 181 -15.54 -10.27 10.49
CA CYS A 181 -16.95 -10.13 10.13
C CYS A 181 -17.87 -10.36 11.33
N ILE A 182 -17.50 -11.30 12.18
CA ILE A 182 -18.32 -11.79 13.30
C ILE A 182 -17.57 -11.64 14.62
N GLY A 183 -18.31 -11.40 15.69
CA GLY A 183 -17.76 -11.35 17.04
C GLY A 183 -17.81 -12.68 17.79
N THR A 184 -18.74 -13.58 17.43
CA THR A 184 -18.87 -14.91 18.03
C THR A 184 -19.30 -15.95 16.99
N TRP A 185 -19.01 -17.24 17.26
CA TRP A 185 -19.46 -18.34 16.41
C TRP A 185 -20.98 -18.42 16.26
N LYS A 186 -21.73 -18.03 17.29
CA LYS A 186 -23.21 -18.02 17.26
C LYS A 186 -23.79 -17.06 16.21
N GLU A 187 -23.04 -16.04 15.80
CA GLU A 187 -23.49 -15.11 14.77
C GLU A 187 -23.52 -15.74 13.37
N ILE A 188 -22.62 -16.68 13.10
CA ILE A 188 -22.60 -17.42 11.82
C ILE A 188 -23.48 -18.68 11.87
N TYR A 189 -23.43 -19.40 12.98
CA TYR A 189 -24.08 -20.68 13.14
C TYR A 189 -25.02 -20.67 14.36
N PRO A 190 -26.12 -19.91 14.34
CA PRO A 190 -27.03 -19.81 15.48
C PRO A 190 -27.69 -21.17 15.85
N GLU A 191 -27.78 -22.06 14.86
CA GLU A 191 -28.48 -23.35 14.96
C GLU A 191 -27.57 -24.50 15.45
N VAL A 192 -26.25 -24.28 15.47
CA VAL A 192 -25.33 -25.32 15.90
C VAL A 192 -25.39 -25.51 17.40
N LYS A 193 -25.98 -26.63 17.84
CA LYS A 193 -25.96 -27.09 19.23
C LYS A 193 -24.56 -27.61 19.55
N TYR A 194 -23.69 -26.73 20.02
CA TYR A 194 -22.35 -27.11 20.44
C TYR A 194 -22.31 -27.30 21.95
N ASN A 195 -22.17 -28.54 22.41
CA ASN A 195 -22.10 -28.88 23.84
C ASN A 195 -20.98 -28.14 24.60
N GLY A 196 -19.97 -27.64 23.89
CA GLY A 196 -18.89 -26.89 24.47
C GLY A 196 -19.32 -25.56 25.11
N TYR A 197 -20.45 -24.96 24.74
CA TYR A 197 -20.88 -23.68 25.33
C TYR A 197 -21.23 -23.85 26.81
N GLU A 198 -22.02 -24.84 27.16
CA GLU A 198 -22.42 -25.09 28.57
C GLU A 198 -21.22 -25.56 29.39
N ARG A 199 -20.38 -26.40 28.81
CA ARG A 199 -19.14 -26.84 29.46
C ARG A 199 -18.18 -25.65 29.67
N ARG A 200 -18.09 -24.73 28.73
CA ARG A 200 -17.30 -23.50 28.88
C ARG A 200 -17.82 -22.61 30.00
N LYS A 201 -19.13 -22.38 30.07
CA LYS A 201 -19.76 -21.63 31.17
C LYS A 201 -19.47 -22.27 32.52
N PHE A 202 -19.63 -23.59 32.60
CA PHE A 202 -19.29 -24.33 33.81
C PHE A 202 -17.84 -24.12 34.25
N PHE A 203 -16.88 -24.20 33.33
CA PHE A 203 -15.49 -24.01 33.66
C PHE A 203 -15.14 -22.54 33.96
N LEU A 204 -15.77 -21.59 33.29
CA LEU A 204 -15.62 -20.16 33.60
C LEU A 204 -16.10 -19.84 35.02
N ALA A 205 -17.24 -20.37 35.39
CA ALA A 205 -17.77 -20.22 36.76
C ALA A 205 -16.85 -20.92 37.78
N LYS A 206 -16.48 -22.18 37.54
CA LYS A 206 -15.74 -23.01 38.48
C LYS A 206 -14.30 -22.55 38.71
N TYR A 207 -13.59 -22.19 37.65
CA TYR A 207 -12.13 -21.92 37.70
C TYR A 207 -11.74 -20.45 37.58
N ALA A 208 -12.62 -19.64 36.99
CA ALA A 208 -12.34 -18.21 36.80
C ALA A 208 -13.30 -17.29 37.58
N ASN A 209 -14.23 -17.88 38.38
CA ASN A 209 -15.28 -17.15 39.09
C ASN A 209 -16.04 -16.17 38.21
N ARG A 210 -16.36 -16.62 36.97
CA ARG A 210 -17.05 -15.81 35.96
C ARG A 210 -18.37 -16.48 35.60
N HIS A 211 -19.43 -15.69 35.68
CA HIS A 211 -20.80 -16.13 35.40
C HIS A 211 -21.38 -15.49 34.13
N ASP A 212 -20.64 -14.61 33.49
CA ASP A 212 -20.99 -14.01 32.19
C ASP A 212 -20.88 -15.04 31.06
N ASP A 213 -21.79 -14.99 30.10
CA ASP A 213 -21.68 -15.75 28.86
C ASP A 213 -21.01 -14.85 27.78
N PRO A 214 -19.75 -15.11 27.41
CA PRO A 214 -19.06 -14.28 26.40
C PRO A 214 -19.66 -14.40 24.99
N ASN A 215 -20.60 -15.33 24.75
CA ASN A 215 -21.34 -15.47 23.50
C ASN A 215 -22.64 -14.65 23.49
N VAL A 216 -23.07 -14.13 24.63
CA VAL A 216 -24.22 -13.22 24.71
C VAL A 216 -23.71 -11.80 24.59
N ILE A 217 -24.08 -11.13 23.50
CA ILE A 217 -23.72 -9.75 23.23
C ILE A 217 -24.99 -8.91 23.31
N ASN A 218 -25.08 -8.13 24.38
CA ASN A 218 -26.22 -7.24 24.65
C ASN A 218 -26.00 -5.86 23.96
N TYR A 219 -25.58 -5.88 22.71
CA TYR A 219 -25.35 -4.68 21.91
C TYR A 219 -25.57 -5.02 20.44
N ASP A 220 -26.49 -4.35 19.78
CA ASP A 220 -26.86 -4.59 18.38
C ASP A 220 -26.21 -3.60 17.39
N GLY A 221 -25.54 -2.57 17.90
CA GLY A 221 -24.90 -1.52 17.10
C GLY A 221 -25.86 -0.46 16.58
N GLY A 222 -27.17 -0.75 16.55
CA GLY A 222 -28.19 0.15 16.03
C GLY A 222 -28.03 0.48 14.53
N VAL A 223 -28.87 1.41 14.07
CA VAL A 223 -28.78 2.06 12.76
C VAL A 223 -28.53 3.54 13.04
N ARG A 224 -27.50 4.11 12.42
CA ARG A 224 -27.21 5.54 12.54
C ARG A 224 -27.81 6.29 11.35
N GLU A 225 -28.28 7.50 11.59
CA GLU A 225 -28.78 8.35 10.52
C GLU A 225 -27.66 8.80 9.59
N PHE A 226 -27.96 8.87 8.30
CA PHE A 226 -27.00 9.30 7.29
C PHE A 226 -26.69 10.79 7.43
N VAL A 227 -25.42 11.09 7.57
CA VAL A 227 -24.89 12.45 7.55
C VAL A 227 -24.48 12.78 6.12
N LYS A 228 -25.22 13.69 5.50
CA LYS A 228 -24.90 14.16 4.14
C LYS A 228 -23.47 14.73 4.11
N PRO A 229 -22.62 14.28 3.20
CA PRO A 229 -21.29 14.84 3.03
C PRO A 229 -21.37 16.36 2.78
N GLY A 230 -20.39 17.08 3.31
CA GLY A 230 -20.16 18.46 2.94
C GLY A 230 -19.61 18.58 1.51
N GLU A 231 -19.33 19.79 1.10
CA GLU A 231 -18.60 19.99 -0.16
C GLU A 231 -17.18 19.40 -0.02
N ALA A 232 -16.78 18.61 -1.02
CA ALA A 232 -15.41 18.13 -1.07
C ALA A 232 -14.45 19.33 -1.19
N PRO A 233 -13.36 19.36 -0.41
CA PRO A 233 -12.37 20.41 -0.59
C PRO A 233 -11.86 20.36 -2.03
N LYS A 234 -11.92 21.48 -2.72
CA LYS A 234 -11.47 21.63 -4.11
C LYS A 234 -10.57 22.85 -4.23
N HIS A 235 -9.63 22.77 -5.12
CA HIS A 235 -8.88 23.95 -5.54
C HIS A 235 -9.74 24.71 -6.54
N SER A 236 -10.22 25.90 -6.14
CA SER A 236 -11.18 26.70 -6.93
C SER A 236 -10.59 27.34 -8.17
N GLN A 237 -9.26 27.47 -8.23
CA GLN A 237 -8.58 28.04 -9.39
C GLN A 237 -8.45 27.00 -10.50
N PRO A 238 -8.65 27.39 -11.78
CA PRO A 238 -8.32 26.52 -12.88
C PRO A 238 -6.82 26.22 -12.87
N ALA A 239 -6.42 25.05 -13.40
CA ALA A 239 -5.02 24.72 -13.53
C ALA A 239 -4.32 25.79 -14.41
N PRO A 240 -3.15 26.29 -14.00
CA PRO A 240 -2.44 27.30 -14.77
C PRO A 240 -1.93 26.70 -16.10
N LYS A 241 -1.60 27.57 -17.04
CA LYS A 241 -0.93 27.17 -18.28
C LYS A 241 0.56 27.41 -18.15
N ALA A 242 1.38 26.47 -18.61
CA ALA A 242 2.82 26.62 -18.69
C ALA A 242 3.24 26.78 -20.16
N GLU A 243 4.13 27.72 -20.43
CA GLU A 243 4.64 27.95 -21.78
C GLU A 243 5.42 26.74 -22.28
N GLY A 244 5.15 26.31 -23.51
CA GLY A 244 5.78 25.15 -24.11
C GLY A 244 5.38 23.79 -23.49
N PHE A 245 4.27 23.73 -22.74
CA PHE A 245 3.69 22.54 -22.18
C PHE A 245 2.16 22.54 -22.40
N PRO A 246 1.51 21.45 -22.80
CA PRO A 246 2.08 20.10 -23.06
C PRO A 246 2.81 19.99 -24.39
N PHE A 247 3.53 18.88 -24.60
CA PHE A 247 4.24 18.58 -25.85
C PHE A 247 4.33 17.07 -26.10
N GLY A 248 4.54 16.70 -27.37
CA GLY A 248 4.64 15.30 -27.79
C GLY A 248 6.07 14.78 -27.87
N LYS A 249 6.20 13.51 -28.29
CA LYS A 249 7.46 12.76 -28.37
C LYS A 249 8.56 13.45 -29.22
N GLU A 250 8.18 14.08 -30.31
CA GLU A 250 9.14 14.80 -31.19
C GLU A 250 9.78 15.99 -30.48
N GLU A 251 8.97 16.80 -29.78
CA GLU A 251 9.48 17.93 -29.02
C GLU A 251 10.30 17.47 -27.80
N ALA A 252 9.90 16.38 -27.14
CA ALA A 252 10.71 15.73 -26.10
C ALA A 252 12.12 15.39 -26.66
N GLY A 253 12.18 14.80 -27.85
CA GLY A 253 13.44 14.48 -28.54
C GLY A 253 14.26 15.72 -28.83
N ARG A 254 13.63 16.82 -29.30
CA ARG A 254 14.33 18.11 -29.53
C ARG A 254 14.91 18.69 -28.24
N LYS A 255 14.15 18.68 -27.15
CA LYS A 255 14.60 19.16 -25.83
C LYS A 255 15.79 18.35 -25.30
N ILE A 256 15.77 17.03 -25.46
CA ILE A 256 16.88 16.14 -25.08
C ILE A 256 18.12 16.48 -25.93
N ALA A 257 17.97 16.60 -27.25
CA ALA A 257 19.08 16.91 -28.15
C ALA A 257 19.67 18.30 -27.89
N ALA A 258 18.84 19.30 -27.58
CA ALA A 258 19.27 20.67 -27.27
C ALA A 258 20.14 20.76 -25.99
N ALA A 259 20.07 19.77 -25.09
CA ALA A 259 20.96 19.72 -23.93
C ALA A 259 22.43 19.45 -24.31
N GLY A 260 22.70 18.94 -25.51
CA GLY A 260 24.06 18.66 -25.99
C GLY A 260 24.80 17.56 -25.21
N LEU A 261 24.08 16.71 -24.52
CA LEU A 261 24.60 15.64 -23.67
C LEU A 261 24.17 14.25 -24.19
N PRO A 262 24.90 13.18 -23.88
CA PRO A 262 24.46 11.82 -24.20
C PRO A 262 23.04 11.55 -23.67
N LYS A 263 22.16 10.98 -24.50
CA LYS A 263 20.79 10.63 -24.07
C LYS A 263 20.82 9.64 -22.93
N GLU A 264 21.72 8.67 -22.95
CA GLU A 264 21.81 7.62 -21.96
C GLU A 264 23.26 7.37 -21.56
N ILE A 265 23.49 7.09 -20.28
CA ILE A 265 24.81 6.76 -19.71
C ILE A 265 24.74 5.49 -18.87
N LEU A 266 25.90 4.83 -18.73
CA LEU A 266 26.07 3.65 -17.86
C LEU A 266 26.93 4.04 -16.67
N VAL A 267 26.36 3.94 -15.49
CA VAL A 267 27.05 4.14 -14.21
C VAL A 267 27.52 2.79 -13.69
N PRO A 268 28.85 2.55 -13.61
CA PRO A 268 29.38 1.30 -13.12
C PRO A 268 29.14 1.17 -11.61
N MET A 269 28.76 -0.02 -11.21
CA MET A 269 28.68 -0.45 -9.81
C MET A 269 29.82 -1.42 -9.50
N LYS A 270 29.65 -2.27 -8.54
CA LYS A 270 30.57 -3.35 -8.19
C LYS A 270 30.33 -4.58 -9.06
N ASP A 271 31.33 -5.42 -9.23
CA ASP A 271 31.26 -6.76 -9.85
C ASP A 271 30.69 -6.75 -11.29
N GLY A 272 30.95 -5.68 -12.06
CA GLY A 272 30.52 -5.56 -13.45
C GLY A 272 29.04 -5.17 -13.64
N VAL A 273 28.28 -5.03 -12.56
CA VAL A 273 26.90 -4.53 -12.61
C VAL A 273 26.92 -3.04 -12.97
N GLN A 274 25.94 -2.63 -13.76
CA GLN A 274 25.80 -1.24 -14.21
C GLN A 274 24.38 -0.76 -13.97
N MET A 275 24.22 0.54 -13.75
CA MET A 275 22.93 1.22 -13.77
C MET A 275 22.83 2.10 -15.01
N ARG A 276 21.70 2.02 -15.69
CA ARG A 276 21.42 2.85 -16.85
C ARG A 276 20.64 4.08 -16.41
N PHE A 277 21.10 5.23 -16.84
CA PHE A 277 20.44 6.52 -16.60
C PHE A 277 20.09 7.17 -17.93
N THR A 278 18.93 7.82 -18.01
CA THR A 278 18.51 8.60 -19.18
C THR A 278 18.46 10.09 -18.85
N LEU A 279 18.73 10.92 -19.84
CA LEU A 279 18.73 12.38 -19.71
C LEU A 279 17.29 12.91 -19.70
N VAL A 280 16.92 13.56 -18.63
CA VAL A 280 15.68 14.32 -18.51
C VAL A 280 16.00 15.79 -18.77
N PRO A 281 15.40 16.40 -19.81
CA PRO A 281 15.73 17.78 -20.20
C PRO A 281 15.19 18.80 -19.19
N ALA A 282 15.76 19.99 -19.19
CA ALA A 282 15.18 21.16 -18.54
C ALA A 282 13.86 21.54 -19.20
N GLY A 283 12.95 22.16 -18.44
CA GLY A 283 11.68 22.62 -18.98
C GLY A 283 10.71 23.13 -17.92
N THR A 284 9.58 23.60 -18.39
CA THR A 284 8.50 24.14 -17.56
C THR A 284 7.25 23.28 -17.75
N PHE A 285 6.51 23.01 -16.69
CA PHE A 285 5.31 22.20 -16.73
C PHE A 285 4.30 22.61 -15.65
N VAL A 286 3.11 22.04 -15.71
CA VAL A 286 2.11 22.16 -14.64
C VAL A 286 2.25 20.96 -13.73
N MET A 287 2.70 21.18 -12.50
CA MET A 287 2.81 20.18 -11.45
C MET A 287 1.53 20.08 -10.65
N GLY A 288 1.12 18.86 -10.31
CA GLY A 288 -0.05 18.58 -9.52
C GLY A 288 -1.36 18.54 -10.31
N SER A 289 -2.48 18.50 -9.60
CA SER A 289 -3.83 18.44 -10.18
C SER A 289 -4.85 19.13 -9.27
N ASN A 290 -5.78 19.89 -9.88
CA ASN A 290 -6.94 20.46 -9.18
C ASN A 290 -8.17 19.54 -9.22
N SER A 291 -8.12 18.46 -9.99
CA SER A 291 -9.19 17.46 -10.15
C SER A 291 -8.92 16.14 -9.43
N GLY A 292 -7.70 15.97 -8.88
CA GLY A 292 -7.30 14.80 -8.11
C GLY A 292 -7.74 14.86 -6.64
N PHE A 293 -7.00 14.19 -5.76
CA PHE A 293 -7.18 14.38 -4.32
C PHE A 293 -6.69 15.77 -3.91
N TYR A 294 -7.20 16.26 -2.80
CA TYR A 294 -6.92 17.64 -2.34
C TYR A 294 -5.42 17.90 -2.14
N ASP A 295 -4.66 16.92 -1.70
CA ASP A 295 -3.21 17.01 -1.49
C ASP A 295 -2.39 17.08 -2.79
N GLU A 296 -2.99 16.75 -3.94
CA GLU A 296 -2.36 16.84 -5.25
C GLU A 296 -2.30 18.26 -5.81
N GLY A 297 -3.00 19.18 -5.20
CA GLY A 297 -3.08 20.58 -5.61
C GLY A 297 -2.65 21.57 -4.50
N PRO A 298 -2.74 22.88 -4.79
CA PRO A 298 -3.15 23.47 -6.07
C PRO A 298 -2.13 23.21 -7.18
N ALA A 299 -2.62 22.91 -8.38
CA ALA A 299 -1.77 22.80 -9.55
C ALA A 299 -1.01 24.12 -9.80
N LYS A 300 0.30 24.03 -10.06
CA LYS A 300 1.17 25.18 -10.20
C LYS A 300 2.19 25.02 -11.32
N VAL A 301 2.63 26.13 -11.90
CA VAL A 301 3.72 26.11 -12.87
C VAL A 301 5.04 25.89 -12.13
N GLU A 302 5.76 24.86 -12.52
CA GLU A 302 7.08 24.55 -11.99
C GLU A 302 8.10 24.48 -13.12
N LYS A 303 9.34 24.82 -12.80
CA LYS A 303 10.45 24.82 -13.72
C LYS A 303 11.57 23.90 -13.24
N VAL A 304 12.02 23.01 -14.10
CA VAL A 304 13.25 22.23 -13.97
C VAL A 304 14.34 23.00 -14.69
N GLU A 305 15.21 23.66 -13.91
CA GLU A 305 16.16 24.66 -14.44
C GLU A 305 17.26 24.05 -15.29
N LYS A 306 17.70 22.84 -14.95
CA LYS A 306 18.84 22.17 -15.60
C LYS A 306 18.47 20.75 -15.97
N PRO A 307 19.01 20.19 -17.05
CA PRO A 307 18.88 18.77 -17.32
C PRO A 307 19.58 17.96 -16.23
N PHE A 308 19.05 16.78 -15.97
CA PHE A 308 19.60 15.81 -15.02
C PHE A 308 19.49 14.40 -15.60
N TYR A 309 20.24 13.46 -15.06
CA TYR A 309 20.08 12.05 -15.40
C TYR A 309 19.21 11.38 -14.36
N MET A 310 18.25 10.57 -14.82
CA MET A 310 17.39 9.73 -13.95
C MET A 310 17.60 8.26 -14.30
N GLY A 311 17.60 7.40 -13.30
CA GLY A 311 17.60 5.94 -13.51
C GLY A 311 16.53 5.56 -14.53
N GLN A 312 16.94 4.95 -15.64
CA GLN A 312 16.02 4.56 -16.70
C GLN A 312 14.98 3.57 -16.19
N PHE A 313 15.37 2.77 -15.20
CA PHE A 313 14.60 1.78 -14.48
C PHE A 313 14.62 2.08 -12.97
N GLU A 314 13.70 1.49 -12.25
CA GLU A 314 13.77 1.33 -10.80
C GLU A 314 15.03 0.51 -10.42
N VAL A 315 15.53 0.67 -9.21
CA VAL A 315 16.66 -0.12 -8.70
C VAL A 315 16.24 -1.57 -8.52
N SER A 316 16.99 -2.51 -9.10
CA SER A 316 16.72 -3.94 -8.98
C SER A 316 17.24 -4.55 -7.67
N ASN A 317 16.70 -5.72 -7.29
CA ASN A 317 17.22 -6.50 -6.16
C ASN A 317 18.70 -6.84 -6.33
N ALA A 318 19.14 -7.19 -7.56
CA ALA A 318 20.55 -7.45 -7.85
C ALA A 318 21.43 -6.23 -7.60
N GLN A 319 20.98 -5.03 -8.01
CA GLN A 319 21.71 -3.79 -7.77
C GLN A 319 21.76 -3.41 -6.30
N TYR A 320 20.64 -3.53 -5.59
CA TYR A 320 20.56 -3.19 -4.17
C TYR A 320 21.39 -4.17 -3.30
N SER A 321 21.43 -5.44 -3.66
CA SER A 321 22.21 -6.47 -2.94
C SER A 321 23.73 -6.23 -2.94
N LEU A 322 24.25 -5.40 -3.86
CA LEU A 322 25.65 -4.98 -3.82
C LEU A 322 25.96 -4.05 -2.64
N PHE A 323 24.97 -3.35 -2.15
CA PHE A 323 25.01 -2.49 -0.96
C PHE A 323 24.65 -3.30 0.29
N ASP A 324 23.49 -3.94 0.31
CA ASP A 324 23.03 -4.74 1.45
C ASP A 324 22.67 -6.17 1.00
N LYS A 325 23.57 -7.11 1.28
CA LYS A 325 23.38 -8.55 0.96
C LYS A 325 22.32 -9.22 1.83
N SER A 326 21.94 -8.62 2.95
CA SER A 326 20.94 -9.17 3.87
C SER A 326 19.53 -8.76 3.52
N HIS A 327 19.37 -7.78 2.61
CA HIS A 327 18.07 -7.32 2.19
C HIS A 327 17.28 -8.41 1.45
N ASP A 328 16.02 -8.56 1.78
CA ASP A 328 15.08 -9.47 1.13
C ASP A 328 13.75 -8.75 0.85
N SER A 329 13.46 -8.51 -0.42
CA SER A 329 12.16 -8.00 -0.88
C SER A 329 11.00 -8.98 -0.64
N GLY A 330 11.31 -10.23 -0.30
CA GLY A 330 10.36 -11.25 0.16
C GLY A 330 9.37 -11.70 -0.92
N PHE A 331 8.15 -11.98 -0.46
CA PHE A 331 7.10 -12.55 -1.28
C PHE A 331 5.83 -11.69 -1.20
N GLN A 332 4.99 -11.79 -2.24
CA GLN A 332 3.66 -11.18 -2.27
C GLN A 332 2.59 -12.22 -1.95
N ASP A 333 1.41 -11.74 -1.62
CA ASP A 333 0.28 -12.56 -1.21
C ASP A 333 -0.09 -13.63 -2.24
N ARG A 334 -0.38 -14.81 -1.73
CA ARG A 334 -0.97 -15.90 -2.50
C ARG A 334 -1.99 -16.62 -1.62
N LEU A 335 -3.10 -17.02 -2.22
CA LEU A 335 -4.06 -17.89 -1.54
C LEU A 335 -3.40 -19.26 -1.29
N TRP A 336 -3.62 -19.84 -0.10
CA TRP A 336 -3.04 -21.14 0.31
C TRP A 336 -1.49 -21.14 0.35
N LYS A 337 -0.88 -20.02 0.65
CA LYS A 337 0.56 -19.99 0.94
C LYS A 337 0.84 -20.69 2.29
N ASP A 338 1.95 -21.36 2.36
CA ASP A 338 2.47 -22.04 3.54
C ASP A 338 4.01 -21.99 3.57
N HIS A 339 4.64 -22.78 4.44
CA HIS A 339 6.11 -22.87 4.52
C HIS A 339 6.78 -23.47 3.28
N VAL A 340 6.04 -24.22 2.47
CA VAL A 340 6.53 -24.78 1.18
C VAL A 340 6.25 -23.83 0.03
N ASN A 341 5.18 -23.06 0.14
CA ASN A 341 4.73 -22.13 -0.90
C ASN A 341 4.52 -20.73 -0.32
N PRO A 342 5.60 -19.95 -0.16
CA PRO A 342 5.57 -18.70 0.59
C PRO A 342 4.84 -17.54 -0.13
N GLY A 343 4.46 -17.72 -1.39
CA GLY A 343 3.79 -16.69 -2.21
C GLY A 343 4.49 -16.43 -3.53
N TYR A 344 4.18 -15.30 -4.16
CA TYR A 344 4.82 -14.85 -5.40
C TYR A 344 6.11 -14.09 -5.05
N PRO A 345 7.28 -14.48 -5.62
CA PRO A 345 8.54 -13.84 -5.25
C PRO A 345 8.61 -12.39 -5.73
N SER A 346 9.04 -11.49 -4.85
CA SER A 346 9.42 -10.10 -5.17
C SER A 346 10.93 -9.88 -5.06
N ASN A 347 11.68 -10.94 -4.74
CA ASN A 347 13.12 -10.89 -4.47
C ASN A 347 13.97 -11.51 -5.60
N LEU A 348 13.40 -11.73 -6.78
CA LEU A 348 14.20 -12.17 -7.93
C LEU A 348 15.18 -11.05 -8.33
N PRO A 349 16.40 -11.40 -8.80
CA PRO A 349 17.46 -10.41 -9.05
C PRO A 349 17.06 -9.25 -9.97
N GLU A 350 16.25 -9.54 -10.99
CA GLU A 350 15.83 -8.56 -12.01
C GLU A 350 14.60 -7.74 -11.64
N GLN A 351 13.86 -8.14 -10.60
CA GLN A 351 12.71 -7.38 -10.11
C GLN A 351 13.17 -6.15 -9.33
N SER A 352 12.33 -5.13 -9.31
CA SER A 352 12.56 -3.90 -8.55
C SER A 352 12.60 -4.18 -7.06
N VAL A 353 13.60 -3.62 -6.38
CA VAL A 353 13.71 -3.75 -4.93
C VAL A 353 12.54 -3.07 -4.25
N VAL A 354 11.97 -3.73 -3.23
CA VAL A 354 10.91 -3.19 -2.38
C VAL A 354 11.23 -3.44 -0.91
N ARG A 355 10.41 -2.92 0.01
CA ARG A 355 10.67 -2.99 1.46
C ARG A 355 11.95 -2.28 1.88
N VAL A 356 12.33 -1.26 1.13
CA VAL A 356 13.39 -0.32 1.46
C VAL A 356 12.76 0.91 2.09
N SER A 357 13.20 1.29 3.30
CA SER A 357 12.79 2.53 3.92
C SER A 357 13.46 3.74 3.24
N TRP A 358 12.92 4.94 3.44
CA TRP A 358 13.53 6.16 2.93
C TRP A 358 14.95 6.36 3.48
N ASN A 359 15.18 6.04 4.76
CA ASN A 359 16.51 6.11 5.38
C ASN A 359 17.50 5.18 4.68
N GLU A 360 17.11 3.92 4.44
CA GLU A 360 17.96 2.96 3.72
C GLU A 360 18.18 3.36 2.24
N ALA A 361 17.19 4.00 1.62
CA ALA A 361 17.33 4.56 0.28
C ALA A 361 18.37 5.70 0.24
N GLN A 362 18.42 6.56 1.26
CA GLN A 362 19.46 7.59 1.39
C GLN A 362 20.85 6.97 1.61
N ASP A 363 20.95 5.94 2.44
CA ASP A 363 22.22 5.22 2.65
C ASP A 363 22.70 4.55 1.37
N PHE A 364 21.81 3.97 0.56
CA PHE A 364 22.12 3.45 -0.76
C PHE A 364 22.62 4.56 -1.71
N CYS A 365 21.95 5.71 -1.74
CA CYS A 365 22.37 6.86 -2.54
C CYS A 365 23.79 7.33 -2.16
N LYS A 366 24.08 7.42 -0.86
CA LYS A 366 25.40 7.80 -0.36
C LYS A 366 26.46 6.78 -0.77
N TRP A 367 26.20 5.50 -0.56
CA TRP A 367 27.10 4.41 -0.95
C TRP A 367 27.40 4.46 -2.47
N LEU A 368 26.36 4.63 -3.30
CA LEU A 368 26.56 4.69 -4.75
C LEU A 368 27.31 5.96 -5.17
N SER A 369 27.07 7.10 -4.52
CA SER A 369 27.78 8.34 -4.77
C SER A 369 29.30 8.19 -4.53
N GLU A 370 29.69 7.51 -3.45
CA GLU A 370 31.09 7.20 -3.13
C GLU A 370 31.73 6.30 -4.20
N LYS A 371 30.98 5.30 -4.72
CA LYS A 371 31.46 4.40 -5.76
C LYS A 371 31.55 5.05 -7.13
N ALA A 372 30.58 5.89 -7.47
CA ALA A 372 30.47 6.55 -8.77
C ALA A 372 31.33 7.82 -8.87
N GLY A 373 31.81 8.40 -7.77
CA GLY A 373 32.57 9.64 -7.74
C GLY A 373 31.76 10.90 -8.12
N ILE A 374 30.42 10.78 -8.00
CA ILE A 374 29.46 11.84 -8.28
C ILE A 374 28.27 11.69 -7.35
N GLU A 375 27.64 12.80 -6.99
CA GLU A 375 26.44 12.77 -6.15
C GLU A 375 25.28 12.09 -6.88
N VAL A 376 24.74 11.05 -6.24
CA VAL A 376 23.54 10.33 -6.63
C VAL A 376 22.52 10.48 -5.50
N SER A 377 21.28 10.76 -5.83
CA SER A 377 20.22 11.00 -4.84
C SER A 377 18.88 10.43 -5.27
N LEU A 378 17.90 10.42 -4.37
CA LEU A 378 16.49 10.27 -4.75
C LEU A 378 16.07 11.51 -5.57
N PRO A 379 15.09 11.40 -6.47
CA PRO A 379 14.52 12.56 -7.16
C PRO A 379 13.76 13.45 -6.16
N THR A 380 13.75 14.75 -6.42
CA THR A 380 12.72 15.61 -5.81
C THR A 380 11.35 15.26 -6.39
N GLU A 381 10.29 15.57 -5.66
CA GLU A 381 8.91 15.37 -6.13
C GLU A 381 8.65 16.07 -7.47
N LYS A 382 9.20 17.25 -7.65
CA LYS A 382 9.15 18.01 -8.91
C LYS A 382 9.89 17.29 -10.06
N GLN A 383 11.08 16.80 -9.82
CA GLN A 383 11.85 16.05 -10.82
C GLN A 383 11.14 14.77 -11.22
N TRP A 384 10.58 14.08 -10.23
CA TRP A 384 9.84 12.85 -10.46
C TRP A 384 8.61 13.08 -11.34
N GLU A 385 7.76 14.07 -11.01
CA GLU A 385 6.55 14.34 -11.77
C GLU A 385 6.83 14.86 -13.19
N TRP A 386 7.84 15.73 -13.35
CA TRP A 386 8.30 16.16 -14.68
C TRP A 386 8.74 14.98 -15.54
N ALA A 387 9.53 14.07 -14.97
CA ALA A 387 10.03 12.86 -15.63
C ALA A 387 8.90 11.89 -15.98
N ALA A 388 7.93 11.69 -15.08
CA ALA A 388 6.78 10.82 -15.30
C ALA A 388 5.87 11.35 -16.40
N ARG A 389 5.56 12.65 -16.40
CA ARG A 389 4.72 13.28 -17.43
C ARG A 389 5.35 13.27 -18.81
N ALA A 390 6.64 13.46 -18.89
CA ALA A 390 7.41 13.50 -20.14
C ALA A 390 6.75 14.34 -21.26
N GLY A 391 6.09 15.44 -20.88
CA GLY A 391 5.36 16.34 -21.78
C GLY A 391 3.84 16.19 -21.76
N SER A 392 3.28 15.15 -21.16
CA SER A 392 1.84 14.95 -21.05
C SER A 392 1.19 15.83 -19.96
N ALA A 393 0.05 16.41 -20.26
CA ALA A 393 -0.82 17.07 -19.30
C ALA A 393 -1.88 16.14 -18.69
N ASP A 394 -2.04 14.93 -19.24
CA ASP A 394 -3.00 13.94 -18.81
C ASP A 394 -2.57 13.26 -17.49
N ASP A 395 -3.40 12.35 -16.98
CA ASP A 395 -3.14 11.61 -15.75
C ASP A 395 -1.91 10.70 -15.86
N PHE A 396 -1.66 10.20 -17.07
CA PHE A 396 -0.54 9.34 -17.45
C PHE A 396 0.19 9.93 -18.66
N TRP A 397 1.41 9.51 -18.85
CA TRP A 397 2.17 9.92 -20.04
C TRP A 397 1.55 9.40 -21.35
N PHE A 398 0.75 8.35 -21.30
CA PHE A 398 0.09 7.71 -22.43
C PHE A 398 -1.41 8.03 -22.53
N GLY A 399 -2.07 8.66 -21.51
CA GLY A 399 -3.48 8.96 -21.54
C GLY A 399 -4.10 9.27 -20.18
N LYS A 400 -5.36 8.88 -19.98
CA LYS A 400 -6.19 9.20 -18.82
C LYS A 400 -6.62 7.95 -18.05
N VAL A 401 -7.12 8.16 -16.85
CA VAL A 401 -7.77 7.10 -16.08
C VAL A 401 -8.92 6.50 -16.89
N GLY A 402 -8.89 5.18 -17.09
CA GLY A 402 -9.85 4.43 -17.90
C GLY A 402 -9.33 4.00 -19.28
N ASP A 403 -8.18 4.55 -19.72
CA ASP A 403 -7.54 4.10 -20.96
C ASP A 403 -6.86 2.73 -20.76
N ASP A 404 -6.52 2.06 -21.85
CA ASP A 404 -5.77 0.80 -21.83
C ASP A 404 -4.30 1.07 -21.46
N PHE A 405 -3.88 0.58 -20.31
CA PHE A 405 -2.50 0.72 -19.81
C PHE A 405 -1.63 -0.51 -20.05
N GLY A 406 -2.17 -1.60 -20.55
CA GLY A 406 -1.53 -2.91 -20.58
C GLY A 406 -0.19 -3.00 -21.31
N ASN A 407 0.12 -2.05 -22.17
CA ASN A 407 1.42 -1.93 -22.83
C ASN A 407 2.35 -0.88 -22.19
N TYR A 408 1.87 -0.15 -21.22
CA TYR A 408 2.54 1.05 -20.71
C TYR A 408 2.98 0.93 -19.27
N GLU A 409 2.16 0.26 -18.42
CA GLU A 409 2.42 0.20 -16.98
C GLU A 409 1.92 -1.12 -16.38
N ASN A 410 2.53 -1.54 -15.27
CA ASN A 410 2.11 -2.68 -14.46
C ASN A 410 1.22 -2.21 -13.32
N LEU A 411 -0.08 -2.39 -13.48
CA LEU A 411 -1.09 -1.96 -12.50
C LEU A 411 -2.06 -3.10 -12.17
N MET A 412 -2.89 -2.92 -11.15
CA MET A 412 -3.88 -3.92 -10.76
C MET A 412 -5.00 -4.02 -11.80
N ASP A 413 -4.97 -5.07 -12.57
CA ASP A 413 -5.77 -5.36 -13.74
C ASP A 413 -6.68 -6.59 -13.60
N PHE A 414 -7.06 -7.16 -14.72
CA PHE A 414 -7.81 -8.40 -14.82
C PHE A 414 -7.16 -9.58 -14.05
N ASN A 415 -5.83 -9.62 -13.96
CA ASN A 415 -5.08 -10.67 -13.29
C ASN A 415 -5.27 -10.69 -11.76
N ALA A 416 -5.83 -9.63 -11.16
CA ALA A 416 -6.18 -9.59 -9.75
C ALA A 416 -6.99 -10.83 -9.30
N LYS A 417 -7.80 -11.40 -10.20
CA LYS A 417 -8.55 -12.63 -9.94
C LYS A 417 -7.65 -13.82 -9.61
N LYS A 418 -6.43 -13.84 -10.13
CA LYS A 418 -5.48 -14.94 -9.89
C LYS A 418 -5.00 -15.00 -8.44
N PHE A 419 -5.03 -13.89 -7.70
CA PHE A 419 -4.73 -13.89 -6.26
C PHE A 419 -5.77 -14.67 -5.43
N ALA A 420 -7.01 -14.73 -5.89
CA ALA A 420 -8.11 -15.41 -5.22
C ALA A 420 -8.27 -16.88 -5.64
N VAL A 421 -7.50 -17.36 -6.63
CA VAL A 421 -7.67 -18.68 -7.20
C VAL A 421 -6.54 -19.61 -6.78
N SER A 422 -6.88 -20.65 -6.01
CA SER A 422 -6.08 -21.87 -6.02
C SER A 422 -6.54 -22.71 -7.23
N GLY A 423 -5.67 -23.47 -7.88
CA GLY A 423 -6.01 -24.30 -9.05
C GLY A 423 -7.15 -25.33 -8.85
N ILE A 424 -7.84 -25.30 -7.73
CA ILE A 424 -8.91 -26.22 -7.31
C ILE A 424 -10.29 -25.55 -7.38
N VAL A 425 -10.40 -24.24 -7.46
CA VAL A 425 -11.68 -23.54 -7.31
C VAL A 425 -11.97 -22.63 -8.50
N ARG A 426 -13.22 -22.64 -8.97
CA ARG A 426 -13.65 -21.88 -10.15
C ARG A 426 -13.65 -20.36 -9.86
N PRO A 427 -13.08 -19.52 -10.75
CA PRO A 427 -13.01 -18.06 -10.58
C PRO A 427 -14.36 -17.37 -10.52
N ASP A 428 -15.38 -17.91 -11.22
CA ASP A 428 -16.74 -17.41 -11.25
C ASP A 428 -17.47 -17.47 -9.90
N LYS A 429 -16.95 -18.28 -8.97
CA LYS A 429 -17.48 -18.44 -7.61
C LYS A 429 -16.70 -17.68 -6.55
N PHE A 430 -15.62 -16.99 -6.92
CA PHE A 430 -14.83 -16.21 -5.98
C PHE A 430 -15.31 -14.79 -5.89
N ILE A 431 -15.37 -14.37 -4.64
CA ILE A 431 -15.53 -12.97 -4.28
C ILE A 431 -14.27 -12.26 -4.75
N ASP A 432 -14.47 -11.18 -5.48
CA ASP A 432 -13.39 -10.27 -5.82
C ASP A 432 -12.72 -9.72 -4.57
N ASN A 433 -11.54 -10.19 -4.29
CA ASN A 433 -10.80 -9.80 -3.08
C ASN A 433 -10.06 -8.47 -3.24
N MET A 434 -10.00 -7.92 -4.46
CA MET A 434 -9.23 -6.72 -4.74
C MET A 434 -9.91 -5.85 -5.79
N PRO A 435 -9.93 -4.51 -5.61
CA PRO A 435 -10.29 -3.58 -6.65
C PRO A 435 -9.28 -3.65 -7.79
N ALA A 436 -9.74 -3.70 -9.04
CA ALA A 436 -8.90 -3.82 -10.22
C ALA A 436 -9.56 -3.16 -11.44
N ASP A 437 -8.74 -2.68 -12.37
CA ASP A 437 -9.18 -2.15 -13.67
C ASP A 437 -9.26 -3.32 -14.68
N ARG A 438 -10.37 -4.05 -14.66
CA ARG A 438 -10.54 -5.37 -15.28
C ARG A 438 -10.73 -5.37 -16.80
N HIS A 439 -10.79 -4.21 -17.41
CA HIS A 439 -10.87 -4.07 -18.85
C HIS A 439 -9.52 -4.24 -19.55
N VAL A 440 -8.44 -4.34 -18.79
CA VAL A 440 -7.05 -4.50 -19.25
C VAL A 440 -6.45 -5.79 -18.72
N ASP A 441 -5.59 -6.43 -19.50
CA ASP A 441 -4.69 -7.50 -19.11
C ASP A 441 -3.25 -7.08 -19.47
N ASP A 442 -2.49 -6.64 -18.49
CA ASP A 442 -1.09 -6.24 -18.67
C ASP A 442 -0.11 -7.44 -18.72
N GLY A 443 -0.65 -8.65 -18.60
CA GLY A 443 0.08 -9.92 -18.68
C GLY A 443 0.80 -10.31 -17.39
N ASN A 444 0.75 -9.51 -16.35
CA ASN A 444 1.47 -9.74 -15.09
C ASN A 444 0.54 -9.71 -13.89
N LEU A 445 0.98 -10.28 -12.78
CA LEU A 445 0.17 -10.40 -11.57
C LEU A 445 0.71 -9.53 -10.42
N HIS A 446 2.01 -9.29 -10.40
CA HIS A 446 2.72 -8.55 -9.36
C HIS A 446 3.95 -7.87 -9.96
N ALA A 447 4.81 -7.26 -9.13
CA ALA A 447 6.03 -6.61 -9.59
C ALA A 447 6.87 -7.53 -10.49
N VAL A 448 7.33 -6.99 -11.59
CA VAL A 448 8.11 -7.69 -12.61
C VAL A 448 9.48 -7.03 -12.78
N LYS A 449 10.27 -7.57 -13.69
CA LYS A 449 11.49 -6.94 -14.15
C LYS A 449 11.17 -5.55 -14.70
N SER A 450 11.86 -4.52 -14.22
CA SER A 450 11.73 -3.16 -14.77
C SER A 450 12.05 -3.13 -16.26
N GLY A 451 11.35 -2.30 -17.01
CA GLY A 451 11.49 -2.21 -18.46
C GLY A 451 10.70 -3.25 -19.25
N SER A 452 9.72 -3.90 -18.62
CA SER A 452 8.83 -4.86 -19.28
C SER A 452 7.73 -4.19 -20.12
N TYR A 453 7.56 -2.89 -20.00
CA TYR A 453 6.56 -2.07 -20.68
C TYR A 453 7.18 -1.00 -21.56
N ALA A 454 6.36 -0.21 -22.25
CA ALA A 454 6.84 0.85 -23.13
C ALA A 454 7.44 2.03 -22.34
N PRO A 455 8.51 2.65 -22.80
CA PRO A 455 9.05 3.85 -22.18
C PRO A 455 8.26 5.10 -22.56
N ASN A 456 8.24 6.09 -21.68
CA ASN A 456 7.69 7.40 -21.97
C ASN A 456 8.57 8.21 -22.97
N ALA A 457 8.17 9.43 -23.30
CA ALA A 457 8.87 10.26 -24.30
C ALA A 457 10.30 10.66 -23.91
N PHE A 458 10.66 10.59 -22.63
CA PHE A 458 12.04 10.79 -22.18
C PHE A 458 12.86 9.48 -22.17
N GLY A 459 12.23 8.33 -22.39
CA GLY A 459 12.87 7.01 -22.38
C GLY A 459 12.93 6.37 -21.00
N LEU A 460 12.09 6.80 -20.06
CA LEU A 460 11.92 6.22 -18.73
C LEU A 460 10.84 5.16 -18.73
N TYR A 461 11.06 4.07 -18.02
CA TYR A 461 10.17 2.93 -17.91
C TYR A 461 9.51 2.89 -16.52
N ASP A 462 8.32 2.32 -16.44
CA ASP A 462 7.64 1.97 -15.19
C ASP A 462 7.48 3.17 -14.23
N MET A 463 7.20 4.38 -14.77
CA MET A 463 7.09 5.58 -13.94
C MET A 463 5.77 5.63 -13.13
N GLN A 464 4.72 4.96 -13.58
CA GLN A 464 3.39 5.04 -13.01
C GLN A 464 2.78 3.65 -12.75
N GLY A 465 3.60 2.71 -12.31
CA GLY A 465 3.22 1.32 -12.03
C GLY A 465 4.37 0.55 -11.42
N ASN A 466 4.38 -0.76 -11.56
CA ASN A 466 5.35 -1.72 -11.07
C ASN A 466 5.64 -1.57 -9.56
N VAL A 467 6.53 -0.65 -9.13
CA VAL A 467 6.68 -0.30 -7.70
C VAL A 467 6.62 1.21 -7.50
N ALA A 468 6.04 1.63 -6.40
CA ALA A 468 6.03 3.04 -6.02
C ALA A 468 7.43 3.50 -5.58
N GLU A 469 7.73 4.79 -5.68
CA GLU A 469 9.09 5.30 -5.55
C GLU A 469 9.19 6.40 -4.51
N TRP A 470 10.19 6.29 -3.62
CA TRP A 470 10.54 7.35 -2.69
C TRP A 470 11.06 8.59 -3.40
N THR A 471 10.67 9.77 -2.90
CA THR A 471 11.28 11.06 -3.27
C THR A 471 12.03 11.67 -2.08
N GLN A 472 12.79 12.75 -2.31
CA GLN A 472 13.48 13.45 -1.23
C GLN A 472 12.54 14.22 -0.31
N ASP A 473 11.39 14.64 -0.85
CA ASP A 473 10.57 15.68 -0.25
C ASP A 473 9.81 15.19 0.98
N ASP A 474 9.64 16.11 1.93
CA ASP A 474 8.70 15.95 3.02
C ASP A 474 7.27 16.07 2.49
N TYR A 475 6.38 15.25 3.01
CA TYR A 475 4.98 15.34 2.63
C TYR A 475 4.31 16.59 3.22
N THR A 476 3.46 17.21 2.43
CA THR A 476 2.71 18.42 2.79
C THR A 476 1.21 18.18 2.59
N GLU A 477 0.36 18.81 3.41
CA GLU A 477 -1.11 18.66 3.37
C GLU A 477 -1.72 19.00 2.00
N THR A 478 -1.09 19.92 1.27
CA THR A 478 -1.37 20.26 -0.13
C THR A 478 -0.04 20.50 -0.84
N LEU A 479 -0.03 20.54 -2.15
CA LEU A 479 1.19 20.75 -2.93
C LEU A 479 1.85 22.11 -2.61
N GLY A 480 2.94 22.06 -1.83
CA GLY A 480 3.63 23.26 -1.31
C GLY A 480 2.98 23.87 -0.08
N GLY A 481 2.04 23.18 0.55
CA GLY A 481 1.40 23.59 1.80
C GLY A 481 2.20 23.28 3.06
N LYS A 482 1.51 23.15 4.18
CA LYS A 482 2.10 22.86 5.48
C LYS A 482 2.70 21.45 5.51
N LYS A 483 3.94 21.35 5.99
CA LYS A 483 4.63 20.06 6.19
C LYS A 483 3.90 19.20 7.22
N VAL A 484 3.79 17.92 6.92
CA VAL A 484 3.35 16.89 7.87
C VAL A 484 4.61 16.24 8.46
N GLU A 485 4.73 16.29 9.77
CA GLU A 485 5.90 15.77 10.45
C GLU A 485 6.05 14.24 10.26
N ASP A 486 7.29 13.81 10.16
CA ASP A 486 7.67 12.39 10.02
C ASP A 486 6.98 11.68 8.83
N ARG A 487 6.82 12.39 7.70
CA ARG A 487 6.26 11.86 6.46
C ARG A 487 7.09 12.26 5.24
N LYS A 488 7.40 11.28 4.39
CA LYS A 488 8.07 11.45 3.10
C LYS A 488 7.12 11.13 1.95
N VAL A 489 7.32 11.81 0.82
CA VAL A 489 6.49 11.59 -0.36
C VAL A 489 6.92 10.34 -1.12
N VAL A 490 5.92 9.55 -1.52
CA VAL A 490 6.04 8.41 -2.43
C VAL A 490 5.16 8.65 -3.65
N ARG A 491 5.67 8.33 -4.82
CA ARG A 491 5.05 8.61 -6.12
C ARG A 491 4.89 7.34 -6.96
N GLY A 492 4.12 7.41 -8.05
CA GLY A 492 4.05 6.41 -9.11
C GLY A 492 2.94 5.37 -8.98
N GLY A 493 2.54 4.99 -7.78
CA GLY A 493 1.70 3.80 -7.60
C GLY A 493 2.49 2.52 -7.88
N SER A 494 1.81 1.39 -7.97
CA SER A 494 2.47 0.09 -8.13
C SER A 494 1.54 -0.93 -8.78
N TRP A 495 2.07 -2.12 -9.08
CA TRP A 495 1.31 -3.28 -9.54
C TRP A 495 0.03 -3.56 -8.71
N ARG A 496 -0.03 -3.09 -7.47
CA ARG A 496 -1.15 -3.29 -6.55
C ARG A 496 -2.21 -2.20 -6.66
N ASP A 497 -1.97 -1.15 -7.40
CA ASP A 497 -2.81 0.03 -7.49
C ASP A 497 -3.59 0.09 -8.80
N ARG A 498 -4.84 0.57 -8.73
CA ARG A 498 -5.62 0.90 -9.93
C ARG A 498 -5.11 2.22 -10.53
N MET A 499 -5.42 2.48 -11.79
CA MET A 499 -5.04 3.73 -12.47
C MET A 499 -5.33 4.97 -11.63
N LYS A 500 -6.49 5.06 -10.98
CA LYS A 500 -6.84 6.19 -10.10
C LYS A 500 -5.78 6.49 -9.05
N PHE A 501 -5.02 5.50 -8.61
CA PHE A 501 -3.99 5.60 -7.56
C PHE A 501 -2.55 5.53 -8.08
N ALA A 502 -2.38 5.69 -9.40
CA ALA A 502 -1.06 5.71 -10.05
C ALA A 502 -0.85 6.94 -10.96
N ARG A 503 -1.76 7.92 -10.93
CA ARG A 503 -1.66 9.14 -11.74
C ARG A 503 -0.38 9.91 -11.46
N ALA A 504 0.13 10.62 -12.46
CA ALA A 504 1.36 11.42 -12.34
C ALA A 504 1.31 12.43 -11.17
N SER A 505 0.15 12.98 -10.85
CA SER A 505 -0.05 13.92 -9.74
C SER A 505 -0.26 13.26 -8.38
N LEU A 506 -0.53 11.93 -8.32
CA LEU A 506 -0.84 11.26 -7.07
C LEU A 506 0.33 11.30 -6.10
N ARG A 507 0.04 11.61 -4.86
CA ARG A 507 0.98 11.66 -3.75
C ARG A 507 0.58 10.63 -2.70
N ARG A 508 1.54 9.86 -2.19
CA ARG A 508 1.41 9.02 -1.00
C ARG A 508 2.41 9.46 0.04
N GLU A 509 2.16 9.07 1.27
CA GLU A 509 3.04 9.39 2.38
C GLU A 509 3.33 8.14 3.22
N TYR A 510 4.59 8.00 3.61
CA TYR A 510 4.99 7.02 4.61
C TYR A 510 6.08 7.61 5.52
N ARG A 511 6.30 6.98 6.67
CA ARG A 511 7.37 7.39 7.58
C ARG A 511 8.74 7.05 7.00
N PRO A 512 9.79 7.85 7.27
CA PRO A 512 11.12 7.63 6.68
C PRO A 512 11.76 6.28 7.06
N TRP A 513 11.34 5.66 8.14
CA TRP A 513 11.80 4.34 8.58
C TRP A 513 10.90 3.18 8.13
N GLN A 514 9.74 3.46 7.54
CA GLN A 514 8.74 2.45 7.16
C GLN A 514 9.18 1.69 5.91
N LYS A 515 9.05 0.37 5.97
CA LYS A 515 9.31 -0.56 4.86
C LYS A 515 7.99 -1.05 4.29
N VAL A 516 7.66 -0.64 3.09
CA VAL A 516 6.38 -0.99 2.47
C VAL A 516 6.60 -1.99 1.34
N TYR A 517 5.76 -3.02 1.29
CA TYR A 517 5.92 -4.18 0.39
C TYR A 517 5.90 -3.87 -1.11
N ASN A 518 5.47 -2.69 -1.51
CA ASN A 518 5.36 -2.23 -2.90
C ASN A 518 6.03 -0.88 -3.14
N VAL A 519 6.93 -0.47 -2.26
CA VAL A 519 7.70 0.78 -2.40
C VAL A 519 9.17 0.47 -2.57
N GLY A 520 9.74 0.99 -3.65
CA GLY A 520 11.12 0.89 -4.05
C GLY A 520 11.76 2.26 -4.27
N ILE A 521 12.77 2.32 -5.11
CA ILE A 521 13.60 3.51 -5.33
C ILE A 521 14.00 3.69 -6.79
N ARG A 522 14.05 4.94 -7.21
CA ARG A 522 14.69 5.40 -8.46
C ARG A 522 15.65 6.54 -8.14
N LEU A 523 16.73 6.66 -8.89
CA LEU A 523 17.82 7.56 -8.57
C LEU A 523 17.98 8.68 -9.60
N VAL A 524 18.60 9.78 -9.17
CA VAL A 524 18.99 10.90 -10.07
C VAL A 524 20.44 11.31 -9.87
N ILE A 525 21.02 11.87 -10.92
CA ILE A 525 22.31 12.56 -10.92
C ILE A 525 22.07 14.00 -11.43
N ASN A 526 22.19 14.97 -10.54
CA ASN A 526 21.85 16.36 -10.83
C ASN A 526 22.94 17.07 -11.66
N ASP A 527 24.20 16.70 -11.50
CA ASP A 527 25.30 17.25 -12.32
C ASP A 527 25.44 16.45 -13.64
N ALA A 528 24.50 16.71 -14.55
CA ALA A 528 24.48 16.03 -15.86
C ALA A 528 25.75 16.27 -16.67
N GLN A 529 26.38 17.46 -16.56
CA GLN A 529 27.61 17.81 -17.29
C GLN A 529 28.79 16.95 -16.80
N LYS A 530 28.96 16.82 -15.49
CA LYS A 530 29.99 15.96 -14.90
C LYS A 530 29.72 14.49 -15.23
N ALA A 531 28.46 14.03 -15.08
CA ALA A 531 28.08 12.66 -15.40
C ALA A 531 28.41 12.27 -16.84
N ALA A 532 28.05 13.12 -17.80
CA ALA A 532 28.33 12.89 -19.22
C ALA A 532 29.83 12.82 -19.57
N LYS A 533 30.69 13.45 -18.75
CA LYS A 533 32.15 13.39 -18.94
C LYS A 533 32.79 12.12 -18.38
N ILE A 534 32.27 11.61 -17.27
CA ILE A 534 32.88 10.49 -16.54
C ILE A 534 32.28 9.12 -16.91
N PHE A 535 31.06 9.07 -17.41
CA PHE A 535 30.40 7.81 -17.71
C PHE A 535 30.30 7.52 -19.21
N LYS A 536 30.33 6.24 -19.55
CA LYS A 536 30.18 5.79 -20.94
C LYS A 536 28.74 6.01 -21.41
N LYS A 537 28.62 6.44 -22.67
CA LYS A 537 27.34 6.45 -23.37
C LYS A 537 26.81 5.02 -23.48
N ALA A 538 25.51 4.81 -23.19
CA ALA A 538 24.86 3.54 -23.37
C ALA A 538 24.45 3.31 -24.82
N GLU A 539 24.44 2.05 -25.26
CA GLU A 539 23.80 1.66 -26.51
C GLU A 539 22.29 1.71 -26.36
N ALA A 540 21.58 2.00 -27.46
CA ALA A 540 20.13 2.04 -27.46
C ALA A 540 19.55 0.66 -27.11
N LEU A 541 18.49 0.65 -26.33
CA LEU A 541 17.72 -0.56 -26.07
C LEU A 541 16.90 -0.96 -27.31
N PRO A 542 16.56 -2.26 -27.46
CA PRO A 542 15.61 -2.69 -28.47
C PRO A 542 14.29 -1.93 -28.34
N GLU A 543 13.66 -1.68 -29.49
CA GLU A 543 12.34 -1.05 -29.49
C GLU A 543 11.31 -1.97 -28.83
N TYR A 544 10.46 -1.38 -28.00
CA TYR A 544 9.35 -2.09 -27.35
C TYR A 544 8.33 -2.55 -28.41
N LYS A 545 7.93 -3.81 -28.31
CA LYS A 545 6.90 -4.41 -29.19
C LYS A 545 5.59 -4.53 -28.43
N PRO A 546 4.53 -3.80 -28.82
CA PRO A 546 3.23 -3.92 -28.20
C PRO A 546 2.66 -5.35 -28.28
N ARG A 547 1.91 -5.73 -27.25
CA ARG A 547 1.19 -7.00 -27.14
C ARG A 547 -0.33 -6.75 -27.10
N ASP A 548 -1.11 -7.78 -27.29
CA ASP A 548 -2.57 -7.73 -27.07
C ASP A 548 -2.84 -7.66 -25.57
N THR A 549 -3.53 -6.63 -25.13
CA THR A 549 -3.88 -6.34 -23.74
C THR A 549 -5.36 -6.59 -23.42
N LYS A 550 -6.08 -7.21 -24.35
CA LYS A 550 -7.45 -7.60 -24.10
C LYS A 550 -7.52 -8.83 -23.21
N PRO A 551 -8.30 -8.81 -22.13
CA PRO A 551 -8.46 -9.98 -21.29
C PRO A 551 -9.01 -11.17 -22.08
N LEU A 552 -8.27 -12.27 -22.02
CA LEU A 552 -8.76 -13.53 -22.57
C LEU A 552 -9.88 -14.09 -21.68
N PRO A 553 -10.89 -14.79 -22.26
CA PRO A 553 -11.84 -15.55 -21.47
C PRO A 553 -11.10 -16.51 -20.56
N LEU A 554 -11.45 -16.53 -19.28
CA LEU A 554 -10.85 -17.48 -18.33
C LEU A 554 -11.42 -18.87 -18.60
N ASP A 555 -10.86 -19.60 -19.57
CA ASP A 555 -11.12 -21.02 -19.78
C ASP A 555 -10.42 -21.83 -18.67
N PHE A 556 -11.14 -22.01 -17.57
CA PHE A 556 -10.68 -22.93 -16.53
C PHE A 556 -11.17 -24.34 -16.84
N GLN A 557 -10.31 -25.14 -17.42
CA GLN A 557 -10.51 -26.58 -17.42
C GLN A 557 -10.42 -27.08 -15.97
N VAL A 558 -11.56 -27.54 -15.47
CA VAL A 558 -11.61 -28.29 -14.21
C VAL A 558 -10.85 -29.59 -14.45
N VAL A 559 -9.63 -29.67 -13.96
CA VAL A 559 -8.95 -30.97 -13.85
C VAL A 559 -9.77 -31.77 -12.83
N LYS A 560 -10.66 -32.62 -13.33
CA LYS A 560 -11.26 -33.67 -12.51
C LYS A 560 -10.12 -34.60 -12.07
N ARG A 561 -9.78 -34.58 -10.79
CA ARG A 561 -9.04 -35.65 -10.14
C ARG A 561 -10.01 -36.70 -9.66
#